data_da1070d8bde9bb17b0153c2af6ea5959
#
_entry.id   da1070d8bde9bb17b0153c2af6ea5959
#
_cell.length_a   1.000
_cell.length_b   1.000
_cell.length_c   1.000
_cell.angle_alpha   90.00
_cell.angle_beta   90.00
_cell.angle_gamma   90.00
#
_symmetry.space_group_name_H-M   'P 1'
#
loop_
_entity.id
_entity.type
_entity.pdbx_description
1 polymer ?
#
loop_
_entity_poly.entity_id
_entity_poly.type
_entity_poly.pdbx_seq_one_letter_code
_entity_poly.pdbx_strand_id
1 'polypeptide(L)'
;MSVAQHLLAILVVLIGSAIQGAVGFGLNLFAAPLLVLIDPGLVPGPSLLSSSLLNLLVIRREPAPHVWREMRWPMIGLLPGTACGAALLALVARTNLTVFFSLLILVAVGLSLSGLHPKRTPRTLTAAGTLSGFMGTAVGIGGPPIALMYQKATGPELRSALSRFFGVSALLSIVLLTAFGQFTWADLGNGLLLLPGALLGYLLSSRLLHHVDAGRVRIAVLSLSAASAIVALLLAIF
;
A
#
# COMPACT_ATOMS: atom_id res chain seq x y z
N MET A 1 -14.28 -12.73 -12.61
CA MET A 1 -13.88 -13.43 -11.36
C MET A 1 -15.01 -14.30 -10.85
N SER A 2 -14.69 -15.48 -10.30
CA SER A 2 -15.66 -16.35 -9.60
C SER A 2 -16.04 -15.77 -8.22
N VAL A 3 -17.16 -16.24 -7.64
CA VAL A 3 -17.57 -15.87 -6.28
C VAL A 3 -16.46 -16.22 -5.26
N ALA A 4 -15.80 -17.36 -5.41
CA ALA A 4 -14.71 -17.80 -4.55
C ALA A 4 -13.51 -16.84 -4.60
N GLN A 5 -13.15 -16.35 -5.79
CA GLN A 5 -12.07 -15.37 -5.95
C GLN A 5 -12.40 -14.03 -5.26
N HIS A 6 -13.66 -13.56 -5.36
CA HIS A 6 -14.08 -12.34 -4.67
C HIS A 6 -14.01 -12.50 -3.15
N LEU A 7 -14.52 -13.64 -2.60
CA LEU A 7 -14.45 -13.91 -1.17
C LEU A 7 -13.01 -13.99 -0.67
N LEU A 8 -12.12 -14.64 -1.43
CA LEU A 8 -10.70 -14.72 -1.11
C LEU A 8 -10.05 -13.33 -1.13
N ALA A 9 -10.35 -12.50 -2.13
CA ALA A 9 -9.83 -11.14 -2.21
C ALA A 9 -10.30 -10.26 -1.02
N ILE A 10 -11.58 -10.37 -0.63
CA ILE A 10 -12.13 -9.70 0.55
C ILE A 10 -11.40 -10.15 1.82
N LEU A 11 -11.15 -11.45 1.98
CA LEU A 11 -10.40 -12.00 3.13
C LEU A 11 -8.97 -11.49 3.17
N VAL A 12 -8.29 -11.45 2.03
CA VAL A 12 -6.93 -10.90 1.91
C VAL A 12 -6.90 -9.42 2.32
N VAL A 13 -7.84 -8.61 1.84
CA VAL A 13 -7.96 -7.20 2.22
C VAL A 13 -8.31 -7.04 3.70
N LEU A 14 -9.17 -7.90 4.26
CA LEU A 14 -9.51 -7.90 5.68
C LEU A 14 -8.25 -8.10 6.54
N ILE A 15 -7.46 -9.14 6.24
CA ILE A 15 -6.23 -9.43 6.99
C ILE A 15 -5.23 -8.28 6.85
N GLY A 16 -4.99 -7.80 5.62
CA GLY A 16 -4.09 -6.68 5.37
C GLY A 16 -4.52 -5.40 6.07
N SER A 17 -5.83 -5.12 6.11
CA SER A 17 -6.39 -3.95 6.81
C SER A 17 -6.27 -4.08 8.32
N ALA A 18 -6.45 -5.28 8.88
CA ALA A 18 -6.21 -5.54 10.30
C ALA A 18 -4.74 -5.30 10.67
N ILE A 19 -3.81 -5.78 9.84
CA ILE A 19 -2.36 -5.55 10.01
C ILE A 19 -2.06 -4.05 9.95
N GLN A 20 -2.47 -3.36 8.88
CA GLN A 20 -2.17 -1.92 8.74
C GLN A 20 -2.81 -1.09 9.84
N GLY A 21 -4.04 -1.37 10.21
CA GLY A 21 -4.73 -0.67 11.30
C GLY A 21 -4.05 -0.86 12.66
N ALA A 22 -3.40 -1.99 12.89
CA ALA A 22 -2.65 -2.27 14.12
C ALA A 22 -1.22 -1.71 14.10
N VAL A 23 -0.48 -1.91 13.01
CA VAL A 23 0.95 -1.57 12.92
C VAL A 23 1.19 -0.18 12.31
N GLY A 24 0.28 0.32 11.46
CA GLY A 24 0.36 1.61 10.78
C GLY A 24 0.72 1.52 9.29
N PHE A 25 1.20 0.38 8.81
CA PHE A 25 1.44 0.10 7.39
C PHE A 25 1.30 -1.39 7.13
N GLY A 26 1.13 -1.77 5.86
CA GLY A 26 1.18 -3.18 5.48
C GLY A 26 -0.03 -3.72 4.73
N LEU A 27 -1.15 -3.00 4.60
CA LEU A 27 -2.30 -3.50 3.83
C LEU A 27 -1.84 -4.01 2.46
N ASN A 28 -1.35 -3.13 1.61
CA ASN A 28 -0.98 -3.52 0.26
C ASN A 28 0.37 -4.27 0.18
N LEU A 29 1.26 -4.10 1.16
CA LEU A 29 2.45 -4.94 1.23
C LEU A 29 2.10 -6.42 1.42
N PHE A 30 1.05 -6.71 2.19
CA PHE A 30 0.49 -8.05 2.36
C PHE A 30 -0.46 -8.43 1.21
N ALA A 31 -1.40 -7.53 0.89
CA ALA A 31 -2.51 -7.86 -0.01
C ALA A 31 -2.12 -7.84 -1.48
N ALA A 32 -1.29 -6.89 -1.94
CA ALA A 32 -1.01 -6.76 -3.37
C ALA A 32 -0.44 -8.03 -4.01
N PRO A 33 0.58 -8.70 -3.45
CA PRO A 33 1.09 -9.93 -4.07
C PRO A 33 0.06 -11.05 -4.11
N LEU A 34 -0.80 -11.17 -3.09
CA LEU A 34 -1.87 -12.17 -3.06
C LEU A 34 -3.00 -11.82 -4.03
N LEU A 35 -3.35 -10.53 -4.13
CA LEU A 35 -4.35 -10.06 -5.09
C LEU A 35 -3.86 -10.26 -6.52
N VAL A 36 -2.58 -10.03 -6.82
CA VAL A 36 -1.98 -10.32 -8.16
C VAL A 36 -2.10 -11.80 -8.52
N LEU A 37 -1.95 -12.71 -7.55
CA LEU A 37 -2.14 -14.16 -7.76
C LEU A 37 -3.61 -14.54 -8.01
N ILE A 38 -4.56 -13.79 -7.43
CA ILE A 38 -6.01 -14.01 -7.62
C ILE A 38 -6.44 -13.42 -8.98
N ASP A 39 -6.13 -12.14 -9.20
CA ASP A 39 -6.39 -11.39 -10.42
C ASP A 39 -5.53 -10.11 -10.41
N PRO A 40 -4.59 -9.95 -11.37
CA PRO A 40 -3.78 -8.73 -11.48
C PRO A 40 -4.61 -7.44 -11.62
N GLY A 41 -5.83 -7.52 -12.14
CA GLY A 41 -6.76 -6.39 -12.25
C GLY A 41 -7.25 -5.83 -10.92
N LEU A 42 -6.99 -6.51 -9.79
CA LEU A 42 -7.29 -5.98 -8.44
C LEU A 42 -6.25 -4.98 -7.94
N VAL A 43 -5.13 -4.84 -8.64
CA VAL A 43 -3.99 -3.97 -8.29
C VAL A 43 -3.64 -3.09 -9.49
N PRO A 44 -3.34 -1.79 -9.30
CA PRO A 44 -3.45 -1.04 -8.05
C PRO A 44 -4.84 -0.48 -7.74
N GLY A 45 -5.68 -0.23 -8.77
CA GLY A 45 -6.93 0.53 -8.67
C GLY A 45 -7.85 0.11 -7.53
N PRO A 46 -8.41 -1.13 -7.57
CA PRO A 46 -9.34 -1.61 -6.54
C PRO A 46 -8.74 -1.60 -5.13
N SER A 47 -7.47 -1.99 -4.98
CA SER A 47 -6.78 -2.00 -3.68
C SER A 47 -6.55 -0.60 -3.10
N LEU A 48 -6.38 0.43 -3.95
CA LEU A 48 -6.26 1.82 -3.52
C LEU A 48 -7.56 2.37 -2.92
N LEU A 49 -8.73 1.95 -3.41
CA LEU A 49 -10.03 2.30 -2.80
C LEU A 49 -10.13 1.74 -1.38
N SER A 50 -9.78 0.48 -1.17
CA SER A 50 -9.75 -0.15 0.15
C SER A 50 -8.77 0.55 1.09
N SER A 51 -7.59 0.90 0.58
CA SER A 51 -6.57 1.66 1.31
C SER A 51 -7.08 3.05 1.69
N SER A 52 -7.79 3.75 0.80
CA SER A 52 -8.35 5.07 1.06
C SER A 52 -9.34 5.04 2.22
N LEU A 53 -10.27 4.07 2.22
CA LEU A 53 -11.21 3.89 3.32
C LEU A 53 -10.50 3.61 4.64
N LEU A 54 -9.59 2.62 4.65
CA LEU A 54 -8.83 2.26 5.84
C LEU A 54 -8.08 3.44 6.43
N ASN A 55 -7.35 4.19 5.58
CA ASN A 55 -6.56 5.33 6.03
C ASN A 55 -7.46 6.44 6.62
N LEU A 56 -8.62 6.71 6.01
CA LEU A 56 -9.60 7.66 6.55
C LEU A 56 -10.09 7.25 7.94
N LEU A 57 -10.39 5.97 8.14
CA LEU A 57 -10.83 5.43 9.42
C LEU A 57 -9.73 5.50 10.49
N VAL A 58 -8.48 5.20 10.13
CA VAL A 58 -7.34 5.29 11.05
C VAL A 58 -7.04 6.75 11.41
N ILE A 59 -7.10 7.69 10.46
CA ILE A 59 -6.93 9.12 10.73
C ILE A 59 -7.96 9.63 11.75
N ARG A 60 -9.21 9.15 11.64
CA ARG A 60 -10.28 9.51 12.59
C ARG A 60 -10.05 8.91 13.98
N ARG A 61 -9.53 7.70 14.04
CA ARG A 61 -9.21 7.02 15.32
C ARG A 61 -8.01 7.64 16.02
N GLU A 62 -7.00 8.10 15.27
CA GLU A 62 -5.72 8.58 15.80
C GLU A 62 -5.48 10.05 15.39
N PRO A 63 -6.19 11.00 16.00
CA PRO A 63 -6.04 12.41 15.65
C PRO A 63 -4.69 12.95 16.16
N ALA A 64 -3.81 13.35 15.23
CA ALA A 64 -2.54 14.00 15.54
C ALA A 64 -2.29 15.13 14.51
N PRO A 65 -2.94 16.29 14.70
CA PRO A 65 -2.89 17.38 13.72
C PRO A 65 -1.49 17.96 13.51
N HIS A 66 -0.60 17.89 14.50
CA HIS A 66 0.79 18.37 14.40
C HIS A 66 1.60 17.62 13.32
N VAL A 67 1.24 16.39 13.01
CA VAL A 67 1.91 15.55 12.01
C VAL A 67 1.84 16.16 10.60
N TRP A 68 0.80 16.91 10.27
CA TRP A 68 0.67 17.56 8.96
C TRP A 68 1.85 18.48 8.62
N ARG A 69 2.39 19.18 9.61
CA ARG A 69 3.53 20.07 9.41
C ARG A 69 4.81 19.32 9.00
N GLU A 70 4.99 18.11 9.50
CA GLU A 70 6.13 17.26 9.16
C GLU A 70 5.94 16.58 7.80
N MET A 71 4.70 16.31 7.41
CA MET A 71 4.36 15.64 6.14
C MET A 71 4.57 16.50 4.89
N ARG A 72 4.80 17.81 5.01
CA ARG A 72 4.95 18.71 3.84
C ARG A 72 5.99 18.23 2.84
N TRP A 73 7.15 17.76 3.29
CA TRP A 73 8.22 17.34 2.42
C TRP A 73 7.94 16.03 1.68
N PRO A 74 7.48 14.95 2.36
CA PRO A 74 6.99 13.76 1.66
C PRO A 74 5.84 14.07 0.68
N MET A 75 4.92 14.98 1.02
CA MET A 75 3.81 15.36 0.14
C MET A 75 4.28 16.09 -1.12
N ILE A 76 5.33 16.93 -1.03
CA ILE A 76 5.93 17.56 -2.22
C ILE A 76 6.48 16.49 -3.17
N GLY A 77 7.18 15.48 -2.63
CA GLY A 77 7.71 14.38 -3.43
C GLY A 77 6.63 13.44 -3.98
N LEU A 78 5.51 13.34 -3.28
CA LEU A 78 4.42 12.45 -3.64
C LEU A 78 3.89 12.74 -5.06
N LEU A 79 3.69 13.99 -5.41
CA LEU A 79 3.11 14.38 -6.70
C LEU A 79 3.94 13.89 -7.91
N PRO A 80 5.23 14.21 -8.05
CA PRO A 80 6.02 13.69 -9.18
C PRO A 80 6.14 12.17 -9.14
N GLY A 81 6.26 11.56 -7.97
CA GLY A 81 6.32 10.10 -7.85
C GLY A 81 5.05 9.43 -8.34
N THR A 82 3.89 9.91 -7.92
CA THR A 82 2.58 9.39 -8.33
C THR A 82 2.36 9.57 -9.85
N ALA A 83 2.73 10.73 -10.40
CA ALA A 83 2.64 10.99 -11.83
C ALA A 83 3.53 10.03 -12.64
N CYS A 84 4.78 9.84 -12.23
CA CYS A 84 5.69 8.86 -12.85
C CYS A 84 5.16 7.43 -12.76
N GLY A 85 4.59 7.04 -11.61
CA GLY A 85 4.00 5.72 -11.41
C GLY A 85 2.79 5.47 -12.33
N ALA A 86 1.89 6.44 -12.46
CA ALA A 86 0.73 6.37 -13.34
C ALA A 86 1.14 6.33 -14.82
N ALA A 87 2.09 7.18 -15.22
CA ALA A 87 2.61 7.20 -16.58
C ALA A 87 3.30 5.89 -16.95
N LEU A 88 4.14 5.34 -16.05
CA LEU A 88 4.81 4.06 -16.29
C LEU A 88 3.79 2.92 -16.41
N LEU A 89 2.79 2.86 -15.54
CA LEU A 89 1.74 1.84 -15.61
C LEU A 89 0.97 1.91 -16.93
N ALA A 90 0.76 3.11 -17.48
CA ALA A 90 0.11 3.29 -18.78
C ALA A 90 0.96 2.77 -19.96
N LEU A 91 2.28 2.62 -19.79
CA LEU A 91 3.21 2.11 -20.81
C LEU A 91 3.41 0.59 -20.72
N VAL A 92 3.08 -0.03 -19.58
CA VAL A 92 3.25 -1.47 -19.38
C VAL A 92 2.13 -2.23 -20.08
N ALA A 93 2.49 -3.15 -20.98
CA ALA A 93 1.52 -4.02 -21.62
C ALA A 93 0.80 -4.90 -20.58
N ARG A 94 -0.51 -5.13 -20.77
CA ARG A 94 -1.33 -5.93 -19.84
C ARG A 94 -0.78 -7.33 -19.60
N THR A 95 -0.16 -7.94 -20.59
CA THR A 95 0.50 -9.26 -20.50
C THR A 95 1.70 -9.27 -19.56
N ASN A 96 2.33 -8.12 -19.31
CA ASN A 96 3.54 -7.99 -18.49
C ASN A 96 3.24 -7.45 -17.08
N LEU A 97 1.98 -7.18 -16.75
CA LEU A 97 1.62 -6.58 -15.45
C LEU A 97 2.04 -7.45 -14.27
N THR A 98 1.85 -8.77 -14.36
CA THR A 98 2.22 -9.69 -13.27
C THR A 98 3.73 -9.67 -13.01
N VAL A 99 4.55 -9.70 -14.07
CA VAL A 99 6.01 -9.59 -13.96
C VAL A 99 6.40 -8.25 -13.36
N PHE A 100 5.84 -7.16 -13.89
CA PHE A 100 6.10 -5.80 -13.44
C PHE A 100 5.75 -5.62 -11.96
N PHE A 101 4.56 -6.06 -11.53
CA PHE A 101 4.12 -5.97 -10.14
C PHE A 101 5.00 -6.82 -9.24
N SER A 102 5.31 -8.05 -9.63
CA SER A 102 6.17 -8.95 -8.83
C SER A 102 7.56 -8.35 -8.59
N LEU A 103 8.18 -7.76 -9.61
CA LEU A 103 9.47 -7.10 -9.47
C LEU A 103 9.40 -5.89 -8.52
N LEU A 104 8.38 -5.04 -8.65
CA LEU A 104 8.20 -3.90 -7.75
C LEU A 104 7.92 -4.33 -6.31
N ILE A 105 7.17 -5.42 -6.10
CA ILE A 105 6.94 -5.98 -4.76
C ILE A 105 8.26 -6.47 -4.16
N LEU A 106 9.10 -7.18 -4.92
CA LEU A 106 10.41 -7.63 -4.45
C LEU A 106 11.33 -6.46 -4.11
N VAL A 107 11.32 -5.38 -4.90
CA VAL A 107 12.03 -4.12 -4.57
C VAL A 107 11.50 -3.54 -3.27
N ALA A 108 10.18 -3.50 -3.05
CA ALA A 108 9.56 -3.01 -1.83
C ALA A 108 9.99 -3.82 -0.60
N VAL A 109 10.03 -5.15 -0.72
CA VAL A 109 10.50 -6.06 0.33
C VAL A 109 11.98 -5.84 0.59
N GLY A 110 12.82 -5.78 -0.44
CA GLY A 110 14.25 -5.52 -0.31
C GLY A 110 14.53 -4.19 0.39
N LEU A 111 13.80 -3.12 0.02
CA LEU A 111 13.90 -1.83 0.69
C LEU A 111 13.48 -1.91 2.17
N SER A 112 12.42 -2.68 2.47
CA SER A 112 11.97 -2.89 3.85
C SER A 112 12.99 -3.65 4.71
N LEU A 113 13.77 -4.55 4.10
CA LEU A 113 14.80 -5.36 4.78
C LEU A 113 16.18 -4.71 4.77
N SER A 114 16.38 -3.61 4.04
CA SER A 114 17.69 -3.00 3.82
C SER A 114 18.42 -2.51 5.08
N GLY A 115 17.71 -2.39 6.21
CA GLY A 115 18.27 -1.84 7.45
C GLY A 115 18.70 -0.38 7.35
N LEU A 116 18.31 0.33 6.29
CA LEU A 116 18.65 1.74 6.12
C LEU A 116 17.98 2.59 7.19
N HIS A 117 18.74 3.53 7.76
CA HIS A 117 18.26 4.50 8.76
C HIS A 117 18.56 5.92 8.28
N PRO A 118 17.94 6.39 7.20
CA PRO A 118 18.22 7.70 6.66
C PRO A 118 17.83 8.81 7.66
N LYS A 119 18.64 9.87 7.71
CA LYS A 119 18.33 11.06 8.52
C LYS A 119 17.09 11.76 7.93
N ARG A 120 16.17 12.22 8.77
CA ARG A 120 14.99 13.01 8.37
C ARG A 120 15.42 14.42 7.97
N THR A 121 15.74 14.63 6.72
CA THR A 121 16.03 15.95 6.12
C THR A 121 14.97 16.28 5.07
N PRO A 122 14.77 17.55 4.69
CA PRO A 122 13.85 17.89 3.60
C PRO A 122 14.10 17.07 2.33
N ARG A 123 15.35 16.87 1.95
CA ARG A 123 15.74 16.11 0.75
C ARG A 123 15.37 14.63 0.85
N THR A 124 15.72 13.97 1.96
CA THR A 124 15.44 12.54 2.15
C THR A 124 13.96 12.26 2.30
N LEU A 125 13.21 13.16 2.95
CA LEU A 125 11.76 13.08 3.07
C LEU A 125 11.06 13.26 1.72
N THR A 126 11.50 14.23 0.89
CA THR A 126 10.98 14.40 -0.47
C THR A 126 11.30 13.19 -1.33
N ALA A 127 12.53 12.68 -1.31
CA ALA A 127 12.91 11.47 -2.05
C ALA A 127 12.10 10.24 -1.61
N ALA A 128 11.88 10.05 -0.31
CA ALA A 128 11.04 8.98 0.20
C ALA A 128 9.58 9.15 -0.26
N GLY A 129 9.07 10.38 -0.26
CA GLY A 129 7.74 10.70 -0.79
C GLY A 129 7.62 10.39 -2.28
N THR A 130 8.61 10.76 -3.09
CA THR A 130 8.64 10.44 -4.53
C THR A 130 8.65 8.95 -4.78
N LEU A 131 9.53 8.21 -4.11
CA LEU A 131 9.61 6.77 -4.26
C LEU A 131 8.34 6.06 -3.75
N SER A 132 7.77 6.53 -2.62
CA SER A 132 6.50 6.03 -2.10
C SER A 132 5.32 6.32 -3.04
N GLY A 133 5.27 7.52 -3.63
CA GLY A 133 4.26 7.88 -4.61
C GLY A 133 4.33 7.02 -5.87
N PHE A 134 5.54 6.83 -6.40
CA PHE A 134 5.80 5.97 -7.55
C PHE A 134 5.32 4.54 -7.30
N MET A 135 5.84 3.89 -6.27
CA MET A 135 5.51 2.50 -5.93
C MET A 135 4.05 2.34 -5.49
N GLY A 136 3.51 3.34 -4.77
CA GLY A 136 2.13 3.36 -4.32
C GLY A 136 1.14 3.41 -5.48
N THR A 137 1.46 4.15 -6.54
CA THR A 137 0.61 4.27 -7.73
C THR A 137 0.81 3.10 -8.67
N ALA A 138 2.05 2.66 -8.89
CA ALA A 138 2.36 1.61 -9.83
C ALA A 138 1.86 0.23 -9.38
N VAL A 139 1.96 -0.10 -8.07
CA VAL A 139 1.60 -1.43 -7.53
C VAL A 139 0.83 -1.38 -6.22
N GLY A 140 0.41 -0.20 -5.77
CA GLY A 140 -0.29 -0.04 -4.49
C GLY A 140 0.61 -0.07 -3.25
N ILE A 141 1.92 -0.29 -3.36
CA ILE A 141 2.85 -0.49 -2.23
C ILE A 141 3.74 0.73 -2.03
N GLY A 142 3.21 1.82 -1.49
CA GLY A 142 3.99 3.02 -1.14
C GLY A 142 4.61 3.01 0.27
N GLY A 143 4.39 1.94 1.04
CA GLY A 143 4.77 1.89 2.45
C GLY A 143 6.26 1.95 2.76
N PRO A 144 7.10 1.09 2.17
CA PRO A 144 8.49 0.92 2.57
C PRO A 144 9.33 2.19 2.59
N PRO A 145 9.36 3.04 1.55
CA PRO A 145 10.22 4.22 1.56
C PRO A 145 9.86 5.21 2.67
N ILE A 146 8.57 5.48 2.85
CA ILE A 146 8.13 6.44 3.88
C ILE A 146 8.23 5.85 5.29
N ALA A 147 7.98 4.55 5.48
CA ALA A 147 8.12 3.89 6.76
C ALA A 147 9.56 3.92 7.29
N LEU A 148 10.58 3.85 6.41
CA LEU A 148 11.98 4.03 6.78
C LEU A 148 12.26 5.40 7.41
N MET A 149 11.53 6.44 7.03
CA MET A 149 11.66 7.77 7.61
C MET A 149 11.06 7.85 9.02
N TYR A 150 10.06 7.03 9.33
CA TYR A 150 9.28 7.09 10.58
C TYR A 150 9.55 5.94 11.53
N GLN A 151 10.65 5.18 11.37
CA GLN A 151 11.00 4.01 12.21
C GLN A 151 11.12 4.32 13.71
N LYS A 152 11.46 5.57 14.06
CA LYS A 152 11.60 6.01 15.45
C LYS A 152 10.32 6.58 16.06
N ALA A 153 9.25 6.73 15.27
CA ALA A 153 7.97 7.21 15.76
C ALA A 153 7.27 6.10 16.56
N THR A 154 6.53 6.49 17.59
CA THR A 154 5.78 5.56 18.43
C THR A 154 4.42 5.20 17.84
N GLY A 155 3.81 4.12 18.32
CA GLY A 155 2.62 3.51 17.77
C GLY A 155 1.51 4.46 17.24
N PRO A 156 0.84 5.29 18.07
CA PRO A 156 -0.23 6.18 17.60
C PRO A 156 0.26 7.24 16.61
N GLU A 157 1.41 7.85 16.87
CA GLU A 157 2.02 8.86 16.02
C GLU A 157 2.41 8.28 14.64
N LEU A 158 3.03 7.09 14.64
CA LEU A 158 3.39 6.38 13.42
C LEU A 158 2.13 6.07 12.57
N ARG A 159 1.09 5.48 13.19
CA ARG A 159 -0.15 5.17 12.48
C ARG A 159 -0.82 6.41 11.92
N SER A 160 -0.88 7.47 12.71
CA SER A 160 -1.43 8.75 12.27
C SER A 160 -0.65 9.37 11.10
N ALA A 161 0.68 9.40 11.18
CA ALA A 161 1.54 9.94 10.14
C ALA A 161 1.40 9.17 8.83
N LEU A 162 1.57 7.85 8.89
CA LEU A 162 1.52 7.00 7.72
C LEU A 162 0.12 6.98 7.08
N SER A 163 -0.95 6.92 7.88
CA SER A 163 -2.31 6.94 7.34
C SER A 163 -2.65 8.25 6.63
N ARG A 164 -2.17 9.40 7.11
CA ARG A 164 -2.33 10.67 6.40
C ARG A 164 -1.60 10.67 5.08
N PHE A 165 -0.35 10.22 5.08
CA PHE A 165 0.43 10.11 3.85
C PHE A 165 -0.24 9.16 2.85
N PHE A 166 -0.60 7.95 3.28
CA PHE A 166 -1.22 6.96 2.40
C PHE A 166 -2.62 7.33 1.95
N GLY A 167 -3.41 8.03 2.79
CA GLY A 167 -4.71 8.54 2.42
C GLY A 167 -4.62 9.53 1.26
N VAL A 168 -3.74 10.53 1.37
CA VAL A 168 -3.48 11.48 0.28
C VAL A 168 -2.89 10.79 -0.94
N SER A 169 -1.92 9.88 -0.72
CA SER A 169 -1.29 9.11 -1.80
C SER A 169 -2.31 8.30 -2.59
N ALA A 170 -3.19 7.56 -1.91
CA ALA A 170 -4.19 6.72 -2.58
C ALA A 170 -5.19 7.55 -3.38
N LEU A 171 -5.68 8.68 -2.83
CA LEU A 171 -6.59 9.58 -3.55
C LEU A 171 -5.91 10.19 -4.77
N LEU A 172 -4.68 10.71 -4.62
CA LEU A 172 -3.92 11.27 -5.73
C LEU A 172 -3.62 10.22 -6.79
N SER A 173 -3.29 8.98 -6.38
CA SER A 173 -3.07 7.85 -7.30
C SER A 173 -4.33 7.53 -8.10
N ILE A 174 -5.51 7.46 -7.47
CA ILE A 174 -6.78 7.22 -8.17
C ILE A 174 -7.06 8.34 -9.19
N VAL A 175 -6.85 9.61 -8.80
CA VAL A 175 -7.04 10.75 -9.71
C VAL A 175 -6.12 10.65 -10.92
N LEU A 176 -4.83 10.41 -10.71
CA LEU A 176 -3.87 10.33 -11.80
C LEU A 176 -4.06 9.06 -12.65
N LEU A 177 -4.34 7.91 -12.04
CA LEU A 177 -4.67 6.69 -12.79
C LEU A 177 -5.92 6.88 -13.66
N THR A 178 -6.94 7.61 -13.17
CA THR A 178 -8.11 7.98 -13.96
C THR A 178 -7.72 8.89 -15.14
N ALA A 179 -6.89 9.90 -14.88
CA ALA A 179 -6.42 10.83 -15.93
C ALA A 179 -5.60 10.11 -17.02
N PHE A 180 -4.85 9.08 -16.65
CA PHE A 180 -4.07 8.24 -17.60
C PHE A 180 -4.89 7.06 -18.17
N GLY A 181 -6.21 6.97 -17.89
CA GLY A 181 -7.08 5.89 -18.38
C GLY A 181 -6.80 4.51 -17.79
N GLN A 182 -6.09 4.45 -16.66
CA GLN A 182 -5.71 3.22 -15.97
C GLN A 182 -6.63 2.88 -14.77
N PHE A 183 -7.63 3.70 -14.49
CA PHE A 183 -8.67 3.44 -13.51
C PHE A 183 -10.04 3.48 -14.21
N THR A 184 -10.72 2.36 -14.24
CA THR A 184 -11.96 2.13 -14.99
C THR A 184 -13.17 1.97 -14.05
N TRP A 185 -14.37 1.94 -14.62
CA TRP A 185 -15.58 1.58 -13.89
C TRP A 185 -15.55 0.16 -13.30
N ALA A 186 -14.85 -0.76 -13.96
CA ALA A 186 -14.62 -2.10 -13.43
C ALA A 186 -13.75 -2.08 -12.18
N ASP A 187 -12.70 -1.24 -12.16
CA ASP A 187 -11.85 -1.06 -10.98
C ASP A 187 -12.63 -0.45 -9.81
N LEU A 188 -13.51 0.51 -10.09
CA LEU A 188 -14.41 1.06 -9.10
C LEU A 188 -15.34 -0.02 -8.52
N GLY A 189 -15.98 -0.82 -9.36
CA GLY A 189 -16.84 -1.93 -8.93
C GLY A 189 -16.09 -2.95 -8.07
N ASN A 190 -14.93 -3.42 -8.54
CA ASN A 190 -14.09 -4.35 -7.79
C ASN A 190 -13.60 -3.74 -6.46
N GLY A 191 -13.23 -2.45 -6.47
CA GLY A 191 -12.82 -1.75 -5.26
C GLY A 191 -13.93 -1.64 -4.23
N LEU A 192 -15.17 -1.33 -4.65
CA LEU A 192 -16.34 -1.30 -3.77
C LEU A 192 -16.62 -2.66 -3.13
N LEU A 193 -16.44 -3.77 -3.88
CA LEU A 193 -16.56 -5.13 -3.36
C LEU A 193 -15.50 -5.46 -2.29
N LEU A 194 -14.34 -4.81 -2.31
CA LEU A 194 -13.29 -5.01 -1.32
C LEU A 194 -13.50 -4.18 -0.03
N LEU A 195 -14.35 -3.14 -0.05
CA LEU A 195 -14.55 -2.26 1.11
C LEU A 195 -15.03 -2.96 2.37
N PRO A 196 -15.93 -3.99 2.32
CA PRO A 196 -16.28 -4.75 3.51
C PRO A 196 -15.07 -5.38 4.20
N GLY A 197 -14.13 -5.92 3.42
CA GLY A 197 -12.86 -6.44 3.95
C GLY A 197 -12.04 -5.36 4.67
N ALA A 198 -11.92 -4.18 4.07
CA ALA A 198 -11.21 -3.06 4.68
C ALA A 198 -11.87 -2.59 5.99
N LEU A 199 -13.20 -2.48 6.01
CA LEU A 199 -13.96 -2.08 7.19
C LEU A 199 -13.85 -3.10 8.32
N LEU A 200 -14.08 -4.37 8.04
CA LEU A 200 -13.98 -5.45 9.04
C LEU A 200 -12.55 -5.59 9.57
N GLY A 201 -11.55 -5.47 8.70
CA GLY A 201 -10.15 -5.48 9.11
C GLY A 201 -9.79 -4.30 10.02
N TYR A 202 -10.31 -3.10 9.72
CA TYR A 202 -10.16 -1.94 10.59
C TYR A 202 -10.77 -2.18 11.98
N LEU A 203 -12.00 -2.70 12.05
CA LEU A 203 -12.67 -3.01 13.32
C LEU A 203 -11.88 -4.06 14.12
N LEU A 204 -11.36 -5.09 13.45
CA LEU A 204 -10.53 -6.11 14.08
C LEU A 204 -9.19 -5.54 14.57
N SER A 205 -8.61 -4.57 13.83
CA SER A 205 -7.32 -3.97 14.19
C SER A 205 -7.31 -3.33 15.56
N SER A 206 -8.43 -2.76 16.01
CA SER A 206 -8.54 -2.13 17.34
C SER A 206 -8.34 -3.12 18.49
N ARG A 207 -8.74 -4.38 18.30
CA ARG A 207 -8.52 -5.46 19.27
C ARG A 207 -7.08 -5.98 19.22
N LEU A 208 -6.46 -5.93 18.05
CA LEU A 208 -5.10 -6.43 17.83
C LEU A 208 -4.01 -5.45 18.32
N LEU A 209 -4.31 -4.15 18.47
CA LEU A 209 -3.35 -3.11 18.86
C LEU A 209 -2.50 -3.46 20.10
N HIS A 210 -3.08 -4.15 21.06
CA HIS A 210 -2.45 -4.46 22.34
C HIS A 210 -1.77 -5.85 22.40
N HIS A 211 -2.00 -6.69 21.39
CA HIS A 211 -1.57 -8.09 21.42
C HIS A 211 -0.53 -8.43 20.35
N VAL A 212 -0.27 -7.52 19.42
CA VAL A 212 0.54 -7.80 18.25
C VAL A 212 1.94 -7.20 18.40
N ASP A 213 2.95 -8.05 18.33
CA ASP A 213 4.34 -7.64 18.16
C ASP A 213 4.54 -7.15 16.70
N ALA A 214 4.65 -5.84 16.55
CA ALA A 214 4.82 -5.21 15.25
C ALA A 214 6.06 -5.71 14.48
N GLY A 215 7.12 -6.09 15.19
CA GLY A 215 8.35 -6.63 14.58
C GLY A 215 8.12 -8.00 13.95
N ARG A 216 7.48 -8.91 14.69
CA ARG A 216 7.16 -10.26 14.20
C ARG A 216 6.18 -10.22 13.04
N VAL A 217 5.13 -9.39 13.14
CA VAL A 217 4.16 -9.22 12.05
C VAL A 217 4.83 -8.66 10.81
N ARG A 218 5.72 -7.67 10.94
CA ARG A 218 6.47 -7.13 9.82
C ARG A 218 7.27 -8.21 9.09
N ILE A 219 8.01 -9.05 9.83
CA ILE A 219 8.79 -10.14 9.23
C ILE A 219 7.87 -11.13 8.51
N ALA A 220 6.77 -11.56 9.13
CA ALA A 220 5.81 -12.47 8.53
C ALA A 220 5.20 -11.91 7.23
N VAL A 221 4.80 -10.63 7.24
CA VAL A 221 4.27 -9.94 6.06
C VAL A 221 5.31 -9.87 4.95
N LEU A 222 6.55 -9.48 5.24
CA LEU A 222 7.61 -9.39 4.25
C LEU A 222 7.96 -10.75 3.65
N SER A 223 8.03 -11.80 4.46
CA SER A 223 8.30 -13.17 4.00
C SER A 223 7.20 -13.68 3.09
N LEU A 224 5.93 -13.46 3.48
CA LEU A 224 4.78 -13.87 2.66
C LEU A 224 4.73 -13.06 1.35
N SER A 225 4.98 -11.74 1.41
CA SER A 225 5.01 -10.88 0.22
C SER A 225 6.09 -11.32 -0.76
N ALA A 226 7.30 -11.62 -0.27
CA ALA A 226 8.38 -12.12 -1.09
C ALA A 226 8.04 -13.47 -1.74
N ALA A 227 7.54 -14.43 -0.95
CA ALA A 227 7.16 -15.74 -1.45
C ALA A 227 6.06 -15.65 -2.52
N SER A 228 4.99 -14.87 -2.26
CA SER A 228 3.89 -14.69 -3.20
C SER A 228 4.34 -13.98 -4.49
N ALA A 229 5.22 -12.97 -4.39
CA ALA A 229 5.75 -12.27 -5.57
C ALA A 229 6.66 -13.18 -6.40
N ILE A 230 7.48 -14.02 -5.76
CA ILE A 230 8.32 -15.02 -6.46
C ILE A 230 7.43 -16.04 -7.18
N VAL A 231 6.40 -16.58 -6.50
CA VAL A 231 5.45 -17.52 -7.12
C VAL A 231 4.75 -16.87 -8.32
N ALA A 232 4.22 -15.64 -8.16
CA ALA A 232 3.58 -14.92 -9.26
C ALA A 232 4.52 -14.67 -10.43
N LEU A 233 5.80 -14.34 -10.15
CA LEU A 233 6.81 -14.13 -11.17
C LEU A 233 7.13 -15.44 -11.94
N LEU A 234 7.29 -16.55 -11.23
CA LEU A 234 7.55 -17.85 -11.85
C LEU A 234 6.36 -18.28 -12.72
N LEU A 235 5.13 -18.18 -12.23
CA LEU A 235 3.92 -18.51 -13.01
C LEU A 235 3.70 -17.60 -14.24
N ALA A 236 4.30 -16.41 -14.25
CA ALA A 236 4.19 -15.48 -15.38
C ALA A 236 5.28 -15.72 -16.45
N ILE A 237 6.37 -16.40 -16.11
CA ILE A 237 7.51 -16.65 -17.01
C ILE A 237 7.44 -18.07 -17.61
N PHE A 238 6.94 -19.04 -16.85
CA PHE A 238 6.82 -20.46 -17.24
C PHE A 238 5.38 -20.88 -17.42
#